data_cd50d30af1033e84cb5b8cefc824e016
#
_entry.id   cd50d30af1033e84cb5b8cefc824e016
#
_cell.length_a   1.000
_cell.length_b   1.000
_cell.length_c   1.000
_cell.angle_alpha   90.00
_cell.angle_beta   90.00
_cell.angle_gamma   90.00
#
_symmetry.space_group_name_H-M   'P 1'
#
loop_
_entity.id
_entity.type
_entity.pdbx_description
1 polymer ?
#
loop_
_entity_poly.entity_id
_entity_poly.type
_entity_poly.pdbx_seq_one_letter_code
_entity_poly.pdbx_strand_id
1 'polypeptide(L)'
;MAAEQTENKAAHVIHEKEEIGKVIISDEVFSLIAGLAAMEVEGVNSMAGNITRELVAKLAMKNLAKGVKVEVQDESVTVYMSLNIDFGYNIPQVSAKVQERVKASVENMTGFHVETVNIKIAGVIVNRDRV
;
A
#
# COMPACT_ATOMS: atom_id res chain seq x y z
N MET A 1 -13.38 -27.73 0.28
CA MET A 1 -13.41 -26.89 1.51
C MET A 1 -12.03 -26.47 1.96
N ALA A 2 -11.18 -27.42 2.30
CA ALA A 2 -9.81 -27.09 2.71
C ALA A 2 -9.04 -26.39 1.60
N ALA A 3 -9.24 -26.78 0.36
CA ALA A 3 -8.59 -26.16 -0.79
C ALA A 3 -9.00 -24.70 -0.96
N GLU A 4 -10.29 -24.41 -0.75
CA GLU A 4 -10.77 -23.03 -0.84
C GLU A 4 -10.15 -22.15 0.24
N GLN A 5 -10.05 -22.67 1.44
CA GLN A 5 -9.45 -21.93 2.53
C GLN A 5 -7.98 -21.65 2.27
N THR A 6 -7.28 -22.61 1.65
CA THR A 6 -5.88 -22.42 1.30
C THR A 6 -5.71 -21.37 0.21
N GLU A 7 -6.59 -21.40 -0.78
CA GLU A 7 -6.56 -20.41 -1.86
C GLU A 7 -6.89 -19.01 -1.36
N ASN A 8 -7.71 -18.90 -0.32
CA ASN A 8 -8.14 -17.62 0.21
C ASN A 8 -7.14 -16.96 1.15
N LYS A 9 -5.98 -17.57 1.40
CA LYS A 9 -4.96 -16.92 2.22
C LYS A 9 -4.48 -15.60 1.63
N ALA A 10 -4.45 -15.50 0.31
CA ALA A 10 -3.97 -14.31 -0.39
C ALA A 10 -5.09 -13.58 -1.14
N ALA A 11 -6.33 -13.94 -0.88
CA ALA A 11 -7.47 -13.36 -1.59
C ALA A 11 -8.65 -13.21 -0.63
N HIS A 12 -9.38 -12.12 -0.78
CA HIS A 12 -10.43 -11.77 0.16
C HIS A 12 -11.71 -11.40 -0.57
N VAL A 13 -12.83 -11.94 -0.11
CA VAL A 13 -14.14 -11.68 -0.68
C VAL A 13 -14.64 -10.33 -0.22
N ILE A 14 -14.95 -9.44 -1.17
CA ILE A 14 -15.52 -8.14 -0.87
C ILE A 14 -17.01 -8.09 -1.15
N HIS A 15 -17.48 -8.99 -1.96
CA HIS A 15 -18.87 -9.02 -2.37
C HIS A 15 -19.25 -10.43 -2.77
N GLU A 16 -20.33 -10.93 -2.19
CA GLU A 16 -20.82 -12.24 -2.50
C GLU A 16 -22.34 -12.22 -2.62
N LYS A 17 -22.84 -12.62 -3.78
CA LYS A 17 -24.25 -12.85 -3.99
C LYS A 17 -24.41 -14.20 -4.66
N GLU A 18 -25.22 -15.06 -4.08
CA GLU A 18 -25.41 -16.41 -4.59
C GLU A 18 -25.79 -16.44 -6.07
N GLU A 19 -26.60 -15.48 -6.49
CA GLU A 19 -27.11 -15.44 -7.86
C GLU A 19 -26.10 -14.94 -8.89
N ILE A 20 -25.15 -14.14 -8.48
CA ILE A 20 -24.24 -13.46 -9.40
C ILE A 20 -22.80 -13.98 -9.26
N GLY A 21 -22.41 -14.38 -8.07
CA GLY A 21 -21.06 -14.87 -7.81
C GLY A 21 -20.31 -14.04 -6.78
N LYS A 22 -19.01 -14.17 -6.78
CA LYS A 22 -18.13 -13.55 -5.80
C LYS A 22 -17.16 -12.58 -6.47
N VAL A 23 -16.79 -11.53 -5.75
CA VAL A 23 -15.67 -10.66 -6.13
C VAL A 23 -14.61 -10.81 -5.06
N ILE A 24 -13.41 -11.13 -5.49
CA ILE A 24 -12.29 -11.44 -4.59
C ILE A 24 -11.14 -10.48 -4.85
N ILE A 25 -10.53 -9.96 -3.78
CA ILE A 25 -9.35 -9.11 -3.88
C ILE A 25 -8.15 -9.86 -3.31
N SER A 26 -7.05 -9.92 -4.07
CA SER A 26 -5.83 -10.52 -3.58
C SER A 26 -5.07 -9.57 -2.66
N ASP A 27 -4.20 -10.11 -1.81
CA ASP A 27 -3.34 -9.31 -0.95
C ASP A 27 -2.49 -8.33 -1.76
N GLU A 28 -2.04 -8.75 -2.92
CA GLU A 28 -1.21 -7.90 -3.78
C GLU A 28 -1.94 -6.63 -4.19
N VAL A 29 -3.26 -6.70 -4.39
CA VAL A 29 -4.05 -5.52 -4.74
C VAL A 29 -4.08 -4.53 -3.59
N PHE A 30 -4.27 -5.00 -2.37
CA PHE A 30 -4.20 -4.12 -1.19
C PHE A 30 -2.85 -3.44 -1.09
N SER A 31 -1.78 -4.20 -1.27
CA SER A 31 -0.42 -3.67 -1.20
C SER A 31 -0.16 -2.63 -2.28
N LEU A 32 -0.67 -2.88 -3.47
CA LEU A 32 -0.51 -1.97 -4.59
C LEU A 32 -1.24 -0.65 -4.36
N ILE A 33 -2.49 -0.72 -3.90
CA ILE A 33 -3.26 0.49 -3.60
C ILE A 33 -2.54 1.32 -2.54
N ALA A 34 -2.08 0.67 -1.48
CA ALA A 34 -1.37 1.35 -0.41
C ALA A 34 -0.08 2.01 -0.90
N GLY A 35 0.69 1.28 -1.70
CA GLY A 35 1.95 1.81 -2.25
C GLY A 35 1.75 2.99 -3.17
N LEU A 36 0.77 2.91 -4.07
CA LEU A 36 0.47 4.00 -4.98
C LEU A 36 -0.02 5.24 -4.22
N ALA A 37 -0.86 5.03 -3.21
CA ALA A 37 -1.36 6.14 -2.40
C ALA A 37 -0.21 6.84 -1.66
N ALA A 38 0.72 6.07 -1.11
CA ALA A 38 1.87 6.63 -0.40
C ALA A 38 2.75 7.46 -1.34
N MET A 39 2.94 6.99 -2.56
CA MET A 39 3.78 7.68 -3.55
C MET A 39 3.19 9.00 -4.01
N GLU A 40 1.90 9.22 -3.81
CA GLU A 40 1.26 10.48 -4.17
C GLU A 40 1.52 11.61 -3.16
N VAL A 41 2.00 11.26 -1.98
CA VAL A 41 2.21 12.25 -0.92
C VAL A 41 3.52 12.99 -1.16
N GLU A 42 3.46 14.33 -1.10
CA GLU A 42 4.63 15.17 -1.27
C GLU A 42 5.63 14.91 -0.12
N GLY A 43 6.89 14.73 -0.48
CA GLY A 43 7.94 14.42 0.48
C GLY A 43 8.32 12.96 0.50
N VAL A 44 7.49 12.09 -0.06
CA VAL A 44 7.83 10.68 -0.25
C VAL A 44 8.69 10.56 -1.50
N ASN A 45 9.93 10.12 -1.31
CA ASN A 45 10.85 9.96 -2.44
C ASN A 45 10.59 8.65 -3.17
N SER A 46 10.54 7.58 -2.42
CA SER A 46 10.46 6.24 -3.00
C SER A 46 10.02 5.24 -1.95
N MET A 47 9.61 4.08 -2.42
CA MET A 47 9.39 2.92 -1.56
C MET A 47 10.71 2.26 -1.27
N ALA A 48 10.75 1.41 -0.24
CA ALA A 48 11.94 0.63 0.05
C ALA A 48 12.37 -0.14 -1.20
N GLY A 49 13.67 -0.18 -1.46
CA GLY A 49 14.21 -0.74 -2.68
C GLY A 49 14.35 0.29 -3.80
N ASN A 50 14.18 1.58 -3.48
CA ASN A 50 14.36 2.69 -4.42
C ASN A 50 13.39 2.68 -5.60
N ILE A 51 12.16 2.30 -5.33
CA ILE A 51 11.10 2.35 -6.33
C ILE A 51 10.54 3.77 -6.35
N THR A 52 10.81 4.50 -7.41
CA THR A 52 10.39 5.89 -7.57
C THR A 52 9.12 5.98 -8.40
N ARG A 53 8.53 7.19 -8.45
CA ARG A 53 7.34 7.44 -9.25
C ARG A 53 7.57 7.15 -10.72
N GLU A 54 8.75 7.47 -11.22
CA GLU A 54 9.09 7.24 -12.60
C GLU A 54 9.17 5.76 -12.92
N LEU A 55 9.72 4.97 -12.00
CA LEU A 55 9.81 3.53 -12.16
C LEU A 55 8.45 2.86 -12.09
N VAL A 56 7.54 3.38 -11.26
CA VAL A 56 6.20 2.85 -11.15
C VAL A 56 5.49 2.88 -12.51
N ALA A 57 5.70 3.93 -13.28
CA ALA A 57 5.07 4.06 -14.59
C ALA A 57 5.62 3.08 -15.61
N LYS A 58 6.86 2.60 -15.42
CA LYS A 58 7.53 1.74 -16.38
C LYS A 58 7.57 0.28 -15.99
N LEU A 59 7.64 0.01 -14.69
CA LEU A 59 7.77 -1.35 -14.19
C LEU A 59 6.41 -1.95 -13.89
N ALA A 60 6.36 -3.27 -13.92
CA ALA A 60 5.20 -3.97 -13.45
C ALA A 60 4.94 -3.58 -11.99
N MET A 61 3.68 -3.42 -11.67
CA MET A 61 3.24 -2.98 -10.35
C MET A 61 3.67 -3.90 -9.21
N LYS A 62 4.11 -5.12 -9.54
CA LYS A 62 4.62 -6.06 -8.55
C LYS A 62 5.77 -5.49 -7.72
N ASN A 63 6.62 -4.67 -8.34
CA ASN A 63 7.77 -4.12 -7.62
C ASN A 63 7.36 -3.09 -6.57
N LEU A 64 6.28 -2.36 -6.84
CA LEU A 64 5.75 -1.41 -5.87
C LEU A 64 5.23 -2.12 -4.62
N ALA A 65 4.57 -3.25 -4.82
CA ALA A 65 4.00 -4.01 -3.71
C ALA A 65 5.05 -4.62 -2.80
N LYS A 66 6.30 -4.76 -3.26
CA LYS A 66 7.37 -5.33 -2.44
C LYS A 66 7.71 -4.52 -1.21
N GLY A 67 7.49 -3.21 -1.26
CA GLY A 67 7.73 -2.34 -0.11
C GLY A 67 6.56 -2.26 0.86
N VAL A 68 5.50 -2.98 0.59
CA VAL A 68 4.28 -2.93 1.38
C VAL A 68 3.85 -4.34 1.74
N LYS A 69 3.54 -4.53 3.01
CA LYS A 69 2.99 -5.79 3.49
C LYS A 69 1.64 -5.51 4.11
N VAL A 70 0.67 -6.36 3.83
CA VAL A 70 -0.65 -6.23 4.42
C VAL A 70 -1.04 -7.49 5.15
N GLU A 71 -1.82 -7.31 6.21
CA GLU A 71 -2.46 -8.42 6.90
C GLU A 71 -3.95 -8.14 6.87
N VAL A 72 -4.70 -9.05 6.26
CA VAL A 72 -6.14 -8.91 6.14
C VAL A 72 -6.80 -9.95 7.01
N GLN A 73 -7.68 -9.50 7.88
CA GLN A 73 -8.43 -10.38 8.77
C GLN A 73 -9.86 -9.91 8.80
N ASP A 74 -10.77 -10.80 8.36
CA ASP A 74 -12.18 -10.46 8.20
C ASP A 74 -12.32 -9.29 7.24
N GLU A 75 -12.83 -8.16 7.69
CA GLU A 75 -12.98 -6.96 6.87
C GLU A 75 -12.01 -5.86 7.28
N SER A 76 -10.96 -6.21 8.00
CA SER A 76 -9.98 -5.26 8.50
C SER A 76 -8.61 -5.50 7.87
N VAL A 77 -7.90 -4.41 7.62
CA VAL A 77 -6.57 -4.45 7.00
C VAL A 77 -5.57 -3.71 7.89
N THR A 78 -4.43 -4.34 8.11
CA THR A 78 -3.28 -3.69 8.73
C THR A 78 -2.20 -3.56 7.67
N VAL A 79 -1.66 -2.36 7.52
CA VAL A 79 -0.67 -2.06 6.48
C VAL A 79 0.68 -1.78 7.11
N TYR A 80 1.73 -2.38 6.56
CA TYR A 80 3.12 -2.11 6.92
C TYR A 80 3.86 -1.67 5.68
N MET A 81 4.56 -0.54 5.76
CA MET A 81 5.31 -0.06 4.60
C MET A 81 6.60 0.61 5.04
N SER A 82 7.59 0.57 4.16
CA SER A 82 8.87 1.23 4.34
C SER A 82 9.06 2.26 3.25
N LEU A 83 9.42 3.48 3.64
CA LEU A 83 9.51 4.62 2.74
C LEU A 83 10.85 5.30 2.86
N ASN A 84 11.26 5.96 1.78
CA ASN A 84 12.33 6.93 1.80
C ASN A 84 11.72 8.32 1.64
N ILE A 85 12.19 9.26 2.43
CA ILE A 85 11.67 10.63 2.47
C ILE A 85 12.71 11.56 1.85
N ASP A 86 12.25 12.58 1.13
CA ASP A 86 13.12 13.61 0.60
C ASP A 86 13.72 14.44 1.73
N PHE A 87 15.00 14.71 1.64
CA PHE A 87 15.67 15.59 2.61
C PHE A 87 14.98 16.96 2.61
N GLY A 88 14.78 17.50 3.80
CA GLY A 88 14.15 18.81 3.96
C GLY A 88 12.69 18.77 4.35
N TYR A 89 12.06 17.63 4.24
CA TYR A 89 10.67 17.47 4.66
C TYR A 89 10.59 17.04 6.13
N ASN A 90 9.51 17.43 6.76
CA ASN A 90 9.24 17.03 8.14
C ASN A 90 8.70 15.62 8.17
N ILE A 91 9.46 14.68 8.75
CA ILE A 91 9.09 13.26 8.73
C ILE A 91 7.74 12.99 9.38
N PRO A 92 7.46 13.49 10.60
CA PRO A 92 6.14 13.24 11.20
C PRO A 92 4.98 13.75 10.37
N GLN A 93 5.12 14.92 9.74
CA GLN A 93 4.04 15.48 8.91
C GLN A 93 3.82 14.67 7.66
N VAL A 94 4.90 14.28 6.96
CA VAL A 94 4.79 13.46 5.77
C VAL A 94 4.18 12.10 6.11
N SER A 95 4.65 11.51 7.19
CA SER A 95 4.16 10.19 7.62
C SER A 95 2.67 10.24 7.95
N ALA A 96 2.22 11.30 8.63
CA ALA A 96 0.80 11.45 8.95
C ALA A 96 -0.04 11.54 7.68
N LYS A 97 0.43 12.27 6.68
CA LYS A 97 -0.28 12.38 5.41
C LYS A 97 -0.33 11.06 4.67
N VAL A 98 0.76 10.30 4.73
CA VAL A 98 0.80 8.96 4.13
C VAL A 98 -0.24 8.07 4.79
N GLN A 99 -0.28 8.07 6.12
CA GLN A 99 -1.25 7.27 6.85
C GLN A 99 -2.69 7.60 6.45
N GLU A 100 -3.01 8.87 6.37
CA GLU A 100 -4.35 9.31 5.98
C GLU A 100 -4.68 8.93 4.53
N ARG A 101 -3.72 9.15 3.62
CA ARG A 101 -3.94 8.86 2.20
C ARG A 101 -4.09 7.37 1.95
N VAL A 102 -3.24 6.56 2.57
CA VAL A 102 -3.30 5.11 2.43
C VAL A 102 -4.62 4.58 2.98
N LYS A 103 -4.98 5.01 4.17
CA LYS A 103 -6.26 4.58 4.77
C LYS A 103 -7.43 4.93 3.87
N ALA A 104 -7.51 6.17 3.42
CA ALA A 104 -8.62 6.60 2.57
C ALA A 104 -8.67 5.83 1.26
N SER A 105 -7.53 5.65 0.60
CA SER A 105 -7.50 4.95 -0.69
C SER A 105 -7.89 3.49 -0.57
N VAL A 106 -7.35 2.80 0.42
CA VAL A 106 -7.68 1.38 0.62
C VAL A 106 -9.15 1.22 0.96
N GLU A 107 -9.65 2.02 1.90
CA GLU A 107 -11.05 1.93 2.32
C GLU A 107 -12.01 2.27 1.18
N ASN A 108 -11.70 3.32 0.41
CA ASN A 108 -12.58 3.74 -0.68
C ASN A 108 -12.62 2.72 -1.81
N MET A 109 -11.50 2.11 -2.12
CA MET A 109 -11.44 1.20 -3.25
C MET A 109 -11.88 -0.22 -2.92
N THR A 110 -11.69 -0.65 -1.69
CA THR A 110 -11.96 -2.04 -1.31
C THR A 110 -13.16 -2.22 -0.40
N GLY A 111 -13.55 -1.19 0.30
CA GLY A 111 -14.61 -1.30 1.30
C GLY A 111 -14.16 -1.91 2.62
N PHE A 112 -12.90 -2.32 2.71
CA PHE A 112 -12.36 -2.87 3.94
C PHE A 112 -11.96 -1.73 4.89
N HIS A 113 -12.00 -2.00 6.18
CA HIS A 113 -11.57 -1.04 7.19
C HIS A 113 -10.07 -1.17 7.40
N VAL A 114 -9.35 -0.05 7.33
CA VAL A 114 -7.91 -0.04 7.63
C VAL A 114 -7.73 0.30 9.11
N GLU A 115 -7.27 -0.67 9.87
CA GLU A 115 -7.07 -0.46 11.30
C GLU A 115 -5.84 0.39 11.60
N THR A 116 -4.72 0.04 11.00
CA THR A 116 -3.46 0.77 11.21
C THR A 116 -2.66 0.82 9.93
N VAL A 117 -1.92 1.90 9.78
CA VAL A 117 -0.90 2.03 8.74
C VAL A 117 0.42 2.27 9.47
N ASN A 118 1.28 1.28 9.44
CA ASN A 118 2.55 1.30 10.14
C ASN A 118 3.66 1.63 9.15
N ILE A 119 4.38 2.71 9.41
CA ILE A 119 5.38 3.22 8.49
C ILE A 119 6.75 3.17 9.12
N LYS A 120 7.70 2.60 8.37
CA LYS A 120 9.10 2.68 8.72
C LYS A 120 9.77 3.63 7.73
N ILE A 121 10.48 4.63 8.26
CA ILE A 121 11.28 5.50 7.41
C ILE A 121 12.65 4.83 7.26
N ALA A 122 12.89 4.29 6.08
CA ALA A 122 14.09 3.52 5.81
C ALA A 122 15.28 4.40 5.45
N GLY A 123 15.02 5.58 4.91
CA GLY A 123 16.09 6.47 4.52
C GLY A 123 15.63 7.87 4.18
N VAL A 124 16.58 8.77 4.11
CA VAL A 124 16.37 10.15 3.68
C VAL A 124 17.23 10.36 2.43
N ILE A 125 16.63 10.84 1.38
CA ILE A 125 17.29 10.97 0.09
C ILE A 125 17.59 12.44 -0.17
N VAL A 126 18.86 12.72 -0.46
CA VAL A 126 19.28 14.05 -0.85
C VAL A 126 19.37 14.08 -2.37
N ASN A 127 18.58 14.96 -2.97
CA ASN A 127 18.58 15.11 -4.41
C ASN A 127 19.40 16.33 -4.79
N ARG A 128 20.64 16.12 -5.17
CA ARG A 128 21.56 17.21 -5.50
C ARG A 128 21.21 17.90 -6.81
N ASP A 129 20.46 17.26 -7.65
CA ASP A 129 20.08 17.85 -8.92
C ASP A 129 19.06 18.97 -8.78
N ARG A 130 18.51 19.13 -7.59
CA ARG A 130 17.53 20.19 -7.31
C ARG A 130 18.14 21.47 -6.77
N VAL A 131 19.41 21.45 -6.56
CA VAL A 131 20.12 22.63 -6.00
C VAL A 131 20.28 23.73 -7.03
#